data_72ae4580572678fa4d4099fd0651c7d7
#
_entry.id   72ae4580572678fa4d4099fd0651c7d7
#
_cell.length_a   1.000
_cell.length_b   1.000
_cell.length_c   1.000
_cell.angle_alpha   90.00
_cell.angle_beta   90.00
_cell.angle_gamma   90.00
#
_symmetry.space_group_name_H-M   'P 1'
#
loop_
_entity.id
_entity.type
_entity.pdbx_description
1 polymer ?
#
loop_
_entity_poly.entity_id
_entity_poly.type
_entity_poly.pdbx_seq_one_letter_code
_entity_poly.pdbx_strand_id
1 'polypeptide(L)'
;MEIAIFDTSVWIDFSKGIKSSDTILLKKYLNENIPALYLTPTVIQEFLMGLRTENDFMTYKRYFETLNIFELDWKTVSISSAKLFFDLKKKVVTIKKSTDCLIAQIAIDNNTLLVHNDSDFDFIAQNSELRVYV
;
A
#
# COMPACT_ATOMS: atom_id res chain seq x y z
N MET A 1 17.97 2.91 -0.16
CA MET A 1 16.52 3.01 0.17
C MET A 1 15.97 1.63 0.45
N GLU A 2 15.21 1.51 1.50
CA GLU A 2 14.58 0.23 1.80
C GLU A 2 13.39 -0.05 0.88
N ILE A 3 13.01 -1.31 0.80
CA ILE A 3 11.83 -1.73 0.03
C ILE A 3 10.59 -1.09 0.66
N ALA A 4 9.74 -0.51 -0.18
CA ALA A 4 8.54 0.18 0.28
C ALA A 4 7.33 -0.14 -0.59
N ILE A 5 6.16 -0.16 0.07
CA ILE A 5 4.85 -0.18 -0.55
C ILE A 5 4.22 1.19 -0.29
N PHE A 6 3.66 1.80 -1.32
CA PHE A 6 2.87 3.02 -1.18
C PHE A 6 1.41 2.65 -1.35
N ASP A 7 0.60 2.98 -0.32
CA ASP A 7 -0.83 2.73 -0.34
C ASP A 7 -1.53 3.52 -1.45
N THR A 8 -2.70 3.05 -1.82
CA THR A 8 -3.55 3.72 -2.82
C THR A 8 -3.74 5.20 -2.51
N SER A 9 -3.88 5.58 -1.24
CA SER A 9 -4.04 6.97 -0.82
C SER A 9 -2.91 7.87 -1.29
N VAL A 10 -1.67 7.38 -1.25
CA VAL A 10 -0.50 8.15 -1.70
C VAL A 10 -0.45 8.25 -3.22
N TRP A 11 -0.75 7.16 -3.92
CA TRP A 11 -0.82 7.18 -5.39
C TRP A 11 -1.89 8.15 -5.89
N ILE A 12 -3.05 8.20 -5.22
CA ILE A 12 -4.13 9.15 -5.55
C ILE A 12 -3.63 10.58 -5.38
N ASP A 13 -3.03 10.91 -4.26
CA ASP A 13 -2.48 12.24 -4.00
C ASP A 13 -1.41 12.61 -5.03
N PHE A 14 -0.52 11.67 -5.34
CA PHE A 14 0.51 11.87 -6.35
C PHE A 14 -0.10 12.17 -7.72
N SER A 15 -1.13 11.44 -8.13
CA SER A 15 -1.79 11.64 -9.42
C SER A 15 -2.50 13.00 -9.52
N LYS A 16 -2.90 13.57 -8.39
CA LYS A 16 -3.54 14.88 -8.30
C LYS A 16 -2.55 16.03 -8.16
N GLY A 17 -1.25 15.73 -8.13
CA GLY A 17 -0.22 16.75 -7.94
C GLY A 17 -0.13 17.32 -6.53
N ILE A 18 -0.72 16.65 -5.55
CA ILE A 18 -0.62 17.05 -4.15
C ILE A 18 0.79 16.80 -3.65
N LYS A 19 1.41 17.83 -3.07
CA LYS A 19 2.76 17.73 -2.51
C LYS A 19 2.69 17.52 -1.01
N SER A 20 3.22 16.39 -0.58
CA SER A 20 3.35 16.01 0.83
C SER A 20 4.66 15.27 1.02
N SER A 21 5.04 14.98 2.26
CA SER A 21 6.22 14.13 2.51
C SER A 21 6.07 12.77 1.83
N ASP A 22 4.86 12.23 1.80
CA ASP A 22 4.57 10.93 1.21
C ASP A 22 4.72 10.93 -0.31
N THR A 23 4.15 11.93 -0.98
CA THR A 23 4.23 12.03 -2.46
C THR A 23 5.62 12.42 -2.93
N ILE A 24 6.34 13.22 -2.15
CA ILE A 24 7.74 13.56 -2.42
C ILE A 24 8.59 12.29 -2.33
N LEU A 25 8.34 11.47 -1.32
CA LEU A 25 9.04 10.19 -1.17
C LEU A 25 8.73 9.24 -2.34
N LEU A 26 7.47 9.16 -2.76
CA LEU A 26 7.08 8.33 -3.93
C LEU A 26 7.84 8.78 -5.17
N LYS A 27 7.88 10.08 -5.43
CA LYS A 27 8.61 10.63 -6.58
C LYS A 27 10.09 10.26 -6.51
N LYS A 28 10.67 10.29 -5.32
CA LYS A 28 12.06 9.92 -5.12
C LYS A 28 12.31 8.45 -5.48
N TYR A 29 11.44 7.54 -5.04
CA TYR A 29 11.53 6.13 -5.40
C TYR A 29 11.40 5.92 -6.91
N LEU A 30 10.45 6.60 -7.54
CA LEU A 30 10.24 6.50 -8.99
C LEU A 30 11.45 7.00 -9.80
N ASN A 31 12.13 8.03 -9.30
CA ASN A 31 13.27 8.61 -10.00
C ASN A 31 14.59 7.89 -9.72
N GLU A 32 14.77 7.37 -8.52
CA GLU A 32 16.08 6.92 -8.06
C GLU A 32 16.16 5.43 -7.73
N ASN A 33 15.03 4.77 -7.42
CA ASN A 33 15.10 3.41 -6.89
C ASN A 33 13.85 2.58 -7.18
N ILE A 34 13.51 2.44 -8.45
CA ILE A 34 12.39 1.57 -8.88
C ILE A 34 12.52 0.14 -8.33
N PRO A 35 13.70 -0.49 -8.27
CA PRO A 35 13.81 -1.85 -7.72
C PRO A 35 13.34 -2.02 -6.29
N ALA A 36 13.30 -0.95 -5.49
CA ALA A 36 12.81 -1.00 -4.12
C ALA A 36 11.34 -0.61 -3.99
N LEU A 37 10.69 -0.24 -5.08
CA LEU A 37 9.28 0.15 -5.09
C LEU A 37 8.41 -1.03 -5.47
N TYR A 38 7.57 -1.47 -4.53
CA TYR A 38 6.70 -2.62 -4.69
C TYR A 38 5.23 -2.22 -4.66
N LEU A 39 4.43 -2.98 -5.38
CA LEU A 39 2.97 -2.86 -5.40
C LEU A 39 2.35 -4.11 -4.78
N THR A 40 1.11 -3.95 -4.33
CA THR A 40 0.24 -5.09 -4.02
C THR A 40 -0.88 -5.16 -5.06
N PRO A 41 -1.46 -6.33 -5.30
CA PRO A 41 -2.59 -6.44 -6.24
C PRO A 41 -3.76 -5.53 -5.88
N THR A 42 -4.01 -5.36 -4.59
CA THR A 42 -5.10 -4.49 -4.12
C THR A 42 -4.86 -3.02 -4.46
N VAL A 43 -3.63 -2.53 -4.31
CA VAL A 43 -3.28 -1.15 -4.69
C VAL A 43 -3.44 -0.95 -6.19
N ILE A 44 -2.96 -1.88 -7.00
CA ILE A 44 -3.12 -1.83 -8.46
C ILE A 44 -4.59 -1.69 -8.82
N GLN A 45 -5.42 -2.59 -8.31
CA GLN A 45 -6.83 -2.64 -8.65
C GLN A 45 -7.56 -1.40 -8.17
N GLU A 46 -7.41 -1.02 -6.91
CA GLU A 46 -8.09 0.13 -6.34
C GLU A 46 -7.72 1.44 -7.05
N PHE A 47 -6.43 1.62 -7.34
CA PHE A 47 -5.99 2.85 -7.97
C PHE A 47 -6.49 2.96 -9.42
N LEU A 48 -6.29 1.92 -10.22
CA LEU A 48 -6.69 1.93 -11.63
C LEU A 48 -8.21 2.05 -11.79
N MET A 49 -8.98 1.39 -10.92
CA MET A 49 -10.45 1.50 -10.94
C MET A 49 -10.94 2.93 -10.72
N GLY A 50 -10.19 3.72 -9.99
CA GLY A 50 -10.57 5.10 -9.67
C GLY A 50 -10.23 6.12 -10.75
N LEU A 51 -9.51 5.75 -11.79
CA LEU A 51 -9.14 6.66 -12.87
C LEU A 51 -10.33 6.92 -13.79
N ARG A 52 -10.44 8.16 -14.28
CA ARG A 52 -11.61 8.62 -15.03
C ARG A 52 -11.41 8.63 -16.54
N THR A 53 -10.19 8.76 -17.01
CA THR A 53 -9.89 8.81 -18.44
C THR A 53 -9.09 7.60 -18.87
N GLU A 54 -9.30 7.18 -20.11
CA GLU A 54 -8.51 6.09 -20.66
C GLU A 54 -7.04 6.44 -20.78
N ASN A 55 -6.73 7.71 -21.06
CA ASN A 55 -5.35 8.17 -21.14
C ASN A 55 -4.61 8.01 -19.81
N ASP A 56 -5.24 8.41 -18.71
CA ASP A 56 -4.66 8.23 -17.37
C ASP A 56 -4.53 6.75 -17.02
N PHE A 57 -5.55 5.97 -17.32
CA PHE A 57 -5.52 4.52 -17.09
C PHE A 57 -4.32 3.89 -17.79
N MET A 58 -4.11 4.19 -19.07
CA MET A 58 -3.01 3.64 -19.85
C MET A 58 -1.64 4.12 -19.34
N THR A 59 -1.56 5.38 -18.91
CA THR A 59 -0.33 5.95 -18.35
C THR A 59 0.09 5.21 -17.07
N TYR A 60 -0.82 5.06 -16.13
CA TYR A 60 -0.51 4.38 -14.86
C TYR A 60 -0.38 2.87 -15.02
N LYS A 61 -1.14 2.28 -15.94
CA LYS A 61 -0.94 0.87 -16.29
C LYS A 61 0.51 0.60 -16.70
N ARG A 62 1.08 1.46 -17.55
CA ARG A 62 2.48 1.33 -17.98
C ARG A 62 3.45 1.46 -16.81
N TYR A 63 3.23 2.42 -15.90
CA TYR A 63 4.04 2.53 -14.68
C TYR A 63 3.98 1.24 -13.89
N PHE A 64 2.79 0.75 -13.61
CA PHE A 64 2.60 -0.41 -12.74
C PHE A 64 3.16 -1.69 -13.36
N GLU A 65 3.16 -1.82 -14.66
CA GLU A 65 3.75 -2.97 -15.35
C GLU A 65 5.28 -3.05 -15.17
N THR A 66 5.93 -1.94 -14.84
CA THR A 66 7.38 -1.90 -14.62
C THR A 66 7.78 -2.07 -13.16
N LEU A 67 6.83 -1.94 -12.24
CA LEU A 67 7.11 -2.02 -10.81
C LEU A 67 7.03 -3.47 -10.32
N ASN A 68 7.70 -3.73 -9.20
CA ASN A 68 7.75 -5.05 -8.61
C ASN A 68 6.47 -5.35 -7.84
N ILE A 69 6.14 -6.63 -7.76
CA ILE A 69 5.06 -7.15 -6.94
C ILE A 69 5.59 -8.33 -6.15
N PHE A 70 5.12 -8.51 -4.91
CA PHE A 70 5.51 -9.65 -4.11
C PHE A 70 4.83 -10.92 -4.61
N GLU A 71 5.58 -12.02 -4.66
CA GLU A 71 4.99 -13.34 -4.84
C GLU A 71 4.31 -13.73 -3.54
N LEU A 72 3.04 -14.10 -3.62
CA LEU A 72 2.22 -14.36 -2.45
C LEU A 72 1.62 -15.78 -2.51
N ASP A 73 1.66 -16.47 -1.37
CA ASP A 73 0.76 -17.60 -1.14
C ASP A 73 -0.58 -17.00 -0.69
N TRP A 74 -1.51 -16.89 -1.62
CA TRP A 74 -2.80 -16.24 -1.39
C TRP A 74 -3.59 -16.86 -0.24
N LYS A 75 -3.53 -18.18 -0.11
CA LYS A 75 -4.23 -18.87 0.97
C LYS A 75 -3.69 -18.45 2.32
N THR A 76 -2.38 -18.50 2.48
CA THR A 76 -1.70 -18.13 3.74
C THR A 76 -1.91 -16.67 4.08
N VAL A 77 -1.70 -15.75 3.13
CA VAL A 77 -1.83 -14.32 3.40
C VAL A 77 -3.29 -13.92 3.67
N SER A 78 -4.25 -14.57 3.03
CA SER A 78 -5.66 -14.32 3.29
C SER A 78 -6.05 -14.69 4.71
N ILE A 79 -5.58 -15.85 5.18
CA ILE A 79 -5.83 -16.31 6.57
C ILE A 79 -5.17 -15.35 7.57
N SER A 80 -3.90 -14.99 7.34
CA SER A 80 -3.16 -14.08 8.23
C SER A 80 -3.78 -12.69 8.27
N SER A 81 -4.23 -12.17 7.14
CA SER A 81 -4.91 -10.89 7.04
C SER A 81 -6.24 -10.90 7.81
N ALA A 82 -7.01 -11.97 7.67
CA ALA A 82 -8.26 -12.16 8.42
C ALA A 82 -7.98 -12.22 9.93
N LYS A 83 -6.92 -12.90 10.33
CA LYS A 83 -6.51 -12.97 11.73
C LYS A 83 -6.11 -11.61 12.29
N LEU A 84 -5.38 -10.83 11.50
CA LEU A 84 -5.01 -9.47 11.87
C LEU A 84 -6.27 -8.61 12.12
N PHE A 85 -7.23 -8.64 11.21
CA PHE A 85 -8.50 -7.93 11.37
C PHE A 85 -9.26 -8.38 12.62
N PHE A 86 -9.32 -9.70 12.84
CA PHE A 86 -9.99 -10.30 14.00
C PHE A 86 -9.36 -9.84 15.32
N ASP A 87 -8.03 -9.83 15.39
CA ASP A 87 -7.31 -9.40 16.59
C ASP A 87 -7.45 -7.91 16.86
N LEU A 88 -7.44 -7.08 15.82
CA LEU A 88 -7.66 -5.64 15.95
C LEU A 88 -9.08 -5.34 16.47
N LYS A 89 -10.06 -6.08 15.98
CA LYS A 89 -11.46 -5.92 16.43
C LYS A 89 -11.60 -6.22 17.92
N LYS A 90 -10.86 -7.19 18.44
CA LYS A 90 -10.85 -7.50 19.88
C LYS A 90 -10.27 -6.36 20.72
N LYS A 91 -9.37 -5.56 20.13
CA LYS A 91 -8.76 -4.40 20.80
C LYS A 91 -9.60 -3.13 20.62
N VAL A 92 -10.84 -3.26 20.15
CA VAL A 92 -11.76 -2.14 19.87
C VAL A 92 -11.21 -1.20 18.78
N VAL A 93 -10.35 -1.74 17.90
CA VAL A 93 -9.85 -1.01 16.73
C VAL A 93 -10.69 -1.42 15.53
N THR A 94 -11.48 -0.48 15.01
CA THR A 94 -12.31 -0.73 13.82
C THR A 94 -11.59 -0.24 12.58
N ILE A 95 -11.30 -1.17 11.67
CA ILE A 95 -10.71 -0.87 10.37
C ILE A 95 -11.84 -0.84 9.34
N LYS A 96 -11.95 0.27 8.61
CA LYS A 96 -13.06 0.50 7.68
C LYS A 96 -13.00 -0.38 6.43
N LYS A 97 -11.78 -0.68 5.97
CA LYS A 97 -11.57 -1.49 4.76
C LYS A 97 -10.78 -2.74 5.10
N SER A 98 -11.33 -3.90 4.78
CA SER A 98 -10.62 -5.18 4.95
C SER A 98 -9.35 -5.26 4.10
N THR A 99 -9.32 -4.56 2.95
CA THR A 99 -8.12 -4.49 2.09
C THR A 99 -6.93 -3.83 2.78
N ASP A 100 -7.15 -2.95 3.75
CA ASP A 100 -6.06 -2.33 4.51
C ASP A 100 -5.33 -3.36 5.36
N CYS A 101 -6.04 -4.32 5.93
CA CYS A 101 -5.41 -5.44 6.65
C CYS A 101 -4.62 -6.35 5.71
N LEU A 102 -5.09 -6.53 4.48
CA LEU A 102 -4.35 -7.31 3.49
C LEU A 102 -3.03 -6.61 3.11
N ILE A 103 -3.08 -5.32 2.80
CA ILE A 103 -1.89 -4.53 2.49
C ILE A 103 -0.92 -4.55 3.67
N ALA A 104 -1.42 -4.33 4.88
CA ALA A 104 -0.61 -4.36 6.10
C ALA A 104 0.06 -5.71 6.31
N GLN A 105 -0.69 -6.80 6.11
CA GLN A 105 -0.14 -8.15 6.29
C GLN A 105 0.95 -8.46 5.27
N ILE A 106 0.79 -8.04 4.03
CA ILE A 106 1.82 -8.20 3.00
C ILE A 106 3.10 -7.44 3.42
N ALA A 107 2.94 -6.22 3.92
CA ALA A 107 4.08 -5.42 4.38
C ALA A 107 4.78 -6.07 5.59
N ILE A 108 4.01 -6.61 6.54
CA ILE A 108 4.54 -7.30 7.71
C ILE A 108 5.32 -8.55 7.28
N ASP A 109 4.73 -9.40 6.45
CA ASP A 109 5.33 -10.65 6.02
C ASP A 109 6.65 -10.45 5.26
N ASN A 110 6.78 -9.35 4.57
CA ASN A 110 7.95 -9.03 3.76
C ASN A 110 8.87 -7.98 4.42
N ASN A 111 8.62 -7.63 5.66
CA ASN A 111 9.36 -6.60 6.41
C ASN A 111 9.56 -5.33 5.58
N THR A 112 8.49 -4.84 5.01
CA THR A 112 8.50 -3.72 4.06
C THR A 112 7.90 -2.48 4.71
N LEU A 113 8.49 -1.32 4.43
CA LEU A 113 7.94 -0.05 4.87
C LEU A 113 6.64 0.25 4.13
N LEU A 114 5.61 0.64 4.84
CA LEU A 114 4.35 1.11 4.26
C LEU A 114 4.27 2.64 4.35
N VAL A 115 4.08 3.27 3.22
CA VAL A 115 3.84 4.71 3.13
C VAL A 115 2.36 4.93 2.83
N HIS A 116 1.69 5.72 3.65
CA HIS A 116 0.24 5.89 3.56
C HIS A 116 -0.20 7.30 3.98
N ASN A 117 -1.43 7.62 3.64
CA ASN A 117 -2.12 8.82 4.07
C ASN A 117 -3.53 8.46 4.58
N ASP A 118 -3.60 7.43 5.44
CA ASP A 118 -4.85 6.95 6.03
C ASP A 118 -4.59 6.55 7.48
N SER A 119 -5.30 7.16 8.42
CA SER A 119 -5.11 6.93 9.86
C SER A 119 -5.35 5.48 10.29
N ASP A 120 -6.09 4.69 9.51
CA ASP A 120 -6.30 3.28 9.83
C ASP A 120 -4.98 2.50 9.88
N PHE A 121 -4.02 2.84 9.02
CA PHE A 121 -2.70 2.20 9.08
C PHE A 121 -1.90 2.58 10.33
N ASP A 122 -2.10 3.77 10.86
CA ASP A 122 -1.49 4.15 12.14
C ASP A 122 -2.01 3.28 13.27
N PHE A 123 -3.33 3.01 13.29
CA PHE A 123 -3.92 2.12 14.28
C PHE A 123 -3.42 0.69 14.13
N ILE A 124 -3.29 0.21 12.90
CA ILE A 124 -2.73 -1.12 12.64
C ILE A 124 -1.28 -1.17 13.14
N ALA A 125 -0.47 -0.17 12.85
CA ALA A 125 0.93 -0.10 13.25
C ALA A 125 1.09 -0.10 14.78
N GLN A 126 0.21 0.58 15.51
CA GLN A 126 0.23 0.61 16.96
C GLN A 126 -0.08 -0.74 17.61
N ASN A 127 -0.72 -1.64 16.87
CA ASN A 127 -1.20 -2.92 17.38
C ASN A 127 -0.63 -4.13 16.63
N SER A 128 0.43 -3.96 15.86
CA SER A 128 1.06 -5.02 15.07
C SER A 128 2.53 -4.70 14.82
N GLU A 129 3.18 -5.52 14.03
CA GLU A 129 4.58 -5.32 13.61
C GLU A 129 4.71 -4.47 12.35
N LEU A 130 3.61 -3.89 11.86
CA LEU A 130 3.63 -3.02 10.69
C LEU A 130 4.53 -1.80 10.92
N ARG A 131 5.43 -1.55 9.97
CA ARG A 131 6.27 -0.35 9.98
C ARG A 131 5.72 0.65 8.97
N VAL A 132 5.41 1.84 9.44
CA VAL A 132 4.88 2.92 8.61
C VAL A 132 5.86 4.07 8.53
N TYR A 133 5.86 4.77 7.40
CA TYR A 133 6.64 5.98 7.20
C TYR A 133 6.02 7.15 7.99
N VAL A 134 6.86 7.86 8.69
CA VAL A 134 6.42 8.97 9.56
C VAL A 134 6.93 10.30 9.04
#